data_ed4b6447614cd15c78ba2651c1bf2686
#
_entry.id   ed4b6447614cd15c78ba2651c1bf2686
#
_cell.length_a   1.000
_cell.length_b   1.000
_cell.length_c   1.000
_cell.angle_alpha   90.00
_cell.angle_beta   90.00
_cell.angle_gamma   90.00
#
_symmetry.space_group_name_H-M   'P 1'
#
loop_
_entity.id
_entity.type
_entity.pdbx_description
1 polymer ?
#
loop_
_entity_poly.entity_id
_entity_poly.type
_entity_poly.pdbx_seq_one_letter_code
_entity_poly.pdbx_strand_id
1 'polypeptide(L)'
;MNNDSDAVDLIQPRRKIVGMSAVYLPFFADGSIDWRGFSAHLQRTIDAGLVPAVNMDTGSVQFLEAKDRVRVLEITSDICDRFVAGACVVDVQNDSLNVSAYQERISEIADARGTPVVFPSWGLNSLDGEAWVGALGKI
;
A
#
# COMPACT_ATOMS: atom_id res chain seq x y z
N MET A 1 30.48 -11.08 -15.42
CA MET A 1 29.65 -12.21 -15.85
C MET A 1 28.24 -11.66 -16.10
N ASN A 2 27.91 -11.35 -17.35
CA ASN A 2 26.55 -10.94 -17.71
C ASN A 2 25.67 -12.19 -17.65
N ASN A 3 24.82 -12.26 -16.66
CA ASN A 3 23.75 -13.23 -16.61
C ASN A 3 22.59 -12.65 -17.47
N ASP A 4 22.77 -12.68 -18.79
CA ASP A 4 21.68 -12.49 -19.73
C ASP A 4 20.82 -13.76 -19.70
N SER A 5 20.06 -13.95 -18.60
CA SER A 5 18.93 -14.87 -18.65
C SER A 5 17.91 -14.22 -19.58
N ASP A 6 17.59 -14.88 -20.70
CA ASP A 6 16.57 -14.41 -21.62
C ASP A 6 15.29 -14.20 -20.82
N ALA A 7 14.63 -13.05 -20.98
CA ALA A 7 13.37 -12.75 -20.29
C ALA A 7 12.30 -13.84 -20.52
N VAL A 8 12.43 -14.58 -21.63
CA VAL A 8 11.58 -15.74 -21.97
C VAL A 8 11.76 -16.89 -20.97
N ASP A 9 12.98 -17.10 -20.43
CA ASP A 9 13.27 -18.15 -19.44
C ASP A 9 12.63 -17.89 -18.08
N LEU A 10 12.22 -16.64 -17.82
CA LEU A 10 11.50 -16.24 -16.60
C LEU A 10 9.98 -16.50 -16.70
N ILE A 11 9.48 -16.85 -17.90
CA ILE A 11 8.06 -17.14 -18.10
C ILE A 11 7.74 -18.50 -17.49
N GLN A 12 6.89 -18.51 -16.48
CA GLN A 12 6.33 -19.75 -15.92
C GLN A 12 4.95 -20.04 -16.55
N PRO A 13 4.88 -20.99 -17.51
CA PRO A 13 3.60 -21.35 -18.10
C PRO A 13 2.61 -21.82 -17.04
N ARG A 14 1.34 -21.43 -17.18
CA ARG A 14 0.24 -21.82 -16.28
C ARG A 14 0.43 -21.40 -14.80
N ARG A 15 1.27 -20.39 -14.52
CA ARG A 15 1.36 -19.85 -13.16
C ARG A 15 0.00 -19.33 -12.68
N LYS A 16 -0.33 -19.59 -11.42
CA LYS A 16 -1.52 -19.00 -10.81
C LYS A 16 -1.28 -17.50 -10.62
N ILE A 17 -2.17 -16.70 -11.21
CA ILE A 17 -2.16 -15.24 -11.02
C ILE A 17 -2.99 -14.91 -9.78
N VAL A 18 -2.44 -14.08 -8.89
CA VAL A 18 -3.16 -13.49 -7.76
C VAL A 18 -3.45 -12.04 -8.12
N GLY A 19 -4.72 -11.72 -8.34
CA GLY A 19 -5.16 -10.36 -8.62
C GLY A 19 -5.27 -9.56 -7.33
N MET A 20 -4.89 -8.28 -7.38
CA MET A 20 -5.11 -7.31 -6.31
C MET A 20 -5.99 -6.20 -6.85
N SER A 21 -6.85 -5.63 -6.01
CA SER A 21 -7.70 -4.50 -6.37
C SER A 21 -7.59 -3.41 -5.33
N ALA A 22 -7.28 -2.20 -5.78
CA ALA A 22 -7.33 -1.03 -4.93
C ALA A 22 -8.78 -0.74 -4.52
N VAL A 23 -9.00 -0.61 -3.21
CA VAL A 23 -10.32 -0.39 -2.62
C VAL A 23 -10.52 1.11 -2.40
N TYR A 24 -11.61 1.65 -2.94
CA TYR A 24 -12.01 3.03 -2.69
C TYR A 24 -12.44 3.24 -1.25
N LEU A 25 -12.04 4.36 -0.66
CA LEU A 25 -12.60 4.85 0.58
C LEU A 25 -13.70 5.88 0.23
N PRO A 26 -14.98 5.53 0.38
CA PRO A 26 -16.06 6.43 0.02
C PRO A 26 -16.27 7.51 1.08
N PHE A 27 -16.72 8.69 0.63
CA PHE A 27 -17.04 9.83 1.48
C PHE A 27 -18.47 10.28 1.23
N PHE A 28 -19.11 10.77 2.28
CA PHE A 28 -20.38 11.50 2.17
C PHE A 28 -20.15 12.92 1.64
N ALA A 29 -21.23 13.58 1.24
CA ALA A 29 -21.17 14.94 0.70
C ALA A 29 -20.62 15.99 1.69
N ASP A 30 -20.70 15.70 2.98
CA ASP A 30 -20.16 16.54 4.06
C ASP A 30 -18.66 16.29 4.35
N GLY A 31 -18.03 15.38 3.59
CA GLY A 31 -16.62 15.00 3.72
C GLY A 31 -16.34 13.95 4.78
N SER A 32 -17.34 13.44 5.50
CA SER A 32 -17.16 12.32 6.42
C SER A 32 -16.99 11.00 5.67
N ILE A 33 -16.26 10.04 6.26
CA ILE A 33 -15.99 8.75 5.65
C ILE A 33 -17.21 7.83 5.81
N ASP A 34 -17.64 7.20 4.71
CA ASP A 34 -18.66 6.15 4.73
C ASP A 34 -18.04 4.78 5.05
N TRP A 35 -17.83 4.51 6.33
CA TRP A 35 -17.26 3.25 6.80
C TRP A 35 -18.10 2.03 6.41
N ARG A 36 -19.42 2.17 6.31
CA ARG A 36 -20.29 1.09 5.87
C ARG A 36 -20.12 0.80 4.38
N GLY A 37 -20.06 1.84 3.57
CA GLY A 37 -19.76 1.73 2.14
C GLY A 37 -18.39 1.12 1.89
N PHE A 38 -17.39 1.51 2.67
CA PHE A 38 -16.05 0.92 2.61
C PHE A 38 -16.06 -0.58 2.93
N SER A 39 -16.67 -1.00 4.03
CA SER A 39 -16.77 -2.43 4.40
C SER A 39 -17.48 -3.25 3.34
N ALA A 40 -18.57 -2.70 2.77
CA ALA A 40 -19.31 -3.37 1.70
C ALA A 40 -18.49 -3.48 0.40
N HIS A 41 -17.68 -2.48 0.07
CA HIS A 41 -16.79 -2.53 -1.09
C HIS A 41 -15.66 -3.55 -0.87
N LEU A 42 -15.07 -3.56 0.31
CA LEU A 42 -14.05 -4.53 0.71
C LEU A 42 -14.58 -5.96 0.56
N GLN A 43 -15.77 -6.26 1.08
CA GLN A 43 -16.39 -7.58 0.96
C GLN A 43 -16.59 -7.98 -0.51
N ARG A 44 -17.10 -7.08 -1.36
CA ARG A 44 -17.25 -7.38 -2.81
C ARG A 44 -15.93 -7.68 -3.50
N THR A 45 -14.84 -7.03 -3.09
CA THR A 45 -13.50 -7.29 -3.61
C THR A 45 -13.03 -8.70 -3.26
N ILE A 46 -13.26 -9.12 -2.02
CA ILE A 46 -12.93 -10.47 -1.54
C ILE A 46 -13.79 -11.53 -2.23
N ASP A 47 -15.10 -11.30 -2.34
CA ASP A 47 -16.04 -12.21 -3.01
C ASP A 47 -15.70 -12.41 -4.50
N ALA A 48 -15.08 -11.41 -5.12
CA ALA A 48 -14.55 -11.51 -6.48
C ALA A 48 -13.23 -12.31 -6.57
N GLY A 49 -12.69 -12.82 -5.46
CA GLY A 49 -11.44 -13.57 -5.41
C GLY A 49 -10.19 -12.71 -5.52
N LEU A 50 -10.30 -11.40 -5.29
CA LEU A 50 -9.18 -10.46 -5.36
C LEU A 50 -8.63 -10.18 -3.95
N VAL A 51 -7.33 -9.89 -3.87
CA VAL A 51 -6.70 -9.40 -2.65
C VAL A 51 -6.96 -7.90 -2.53
N PRO A 52 -7.57 -7.42 -1.45
CA PRO A 52 -7.77 -5.99 -1.25
C PRO A 52 -6.44 -5.24 -1.12
N ALA A 53 -6.36 -4.08 -1.76
CA ALA A 53 -5.29 -3.11 -1.57
C ALA A 53 -5.89 -1.83 -0.98
N VAL A 54 -5.64 -1.57 0.31
CA VAL A 54 -6.20 -0.45 1.07
C VAL A 54 -5.16 0.62 1.36
N ASN A 55 -5.59 1.79 1.82
CA ASN A 55 -4.68 2.93 2.01
C ASN A 55 -3.83 3.22 0.76
N MET A 56 -4.45 3.06 -0.41
CA MET A 56 -3.84 3.39 -1.70
C MET A 56 -4.27 4.80 -2.14
N ASP A 57 -3.77 5.28 -3.27
CA ASP A 57 -4.19 6.58 -3.84
C ASP A 57 -5.70 6.65 -4.04
N THR A 58 -6.33 5.54 -4.46
CA THR A 58 -7.78 5.41 -4.59
C THR A 58 -8.53 5.52 -3.28
N GLY A 59 -7.87 5.31 -2.16
CA GLY A 59 -8.37 5.54 -0.80
C GLY A 59 -7.96 6.90 -0.23
N SER A 60 -7.37 7.77 -1.06
CA SER A 60 -6.95 9.12 -0.66
C SER A 60 -5.97 9.15 0.53
N VAL A 61 -5.11 8.13 0.65
CA VAL A 61 -4.24 7.90 1.82
C VAL A 61 -3.42 9.12 2.21
N GLN A 62 -2.98 9.91 1.24
CA GLN A 62 -2.18 11.12 1.44
C GLN A 62 -2.93 12.25 2.18
N PHE A 63 -4.26 12.18 2.23
CA PHE A 63 -5.10 13.18 2.90
C PHE A 63 -5.73 12.66 4.21
N LEU A 64 -5.55 11.37 4.52
CA LEU A 64 -6.13 10.77 5.72
C LEU A 64 -5.35 11.15 6.97
N GLU A 65 -6.07 11.45 8.04
CA GLU A 65 -5.49 11.52 9.37
C GLU A 65 -4.99 10.13 9.83
N ALA A 66 -4.05 10.10 10.76
CA ALA A 66 -3.50 8.85 11.30
C ALA A 66 -4.60 7.90 11.81
N LYS A 67 -5.58 8.45 12.56
CA LYS A 67 -6.71 7.65 13.07
C LYS A 67 -7.53 6.97 11.98
N ASP A 68 -7.72 7.64 10.83
CA ASP A 68 -8.52 7.12 9.74
C ASP A 68 -7.76 6.05 8.96
N ARG A 69 -6.44 6.23 8.76
CA ARG A 69 -5.59 5.19 8.18
C ARG A 69 -5.59 3.91 9.02
N VAL A 70 -5.44 4.05 10.34
CA VAL A 70 -5.48 2.93 11.28
C VAL A 70 -6.86 2.27 11.23
N ARG A 71 -7.94 3.06 11.20
CA ARG A 71 -9.30 2.52 11.13
C ARG A 71 -9.56 1.72 9.85
N VAL A 72 -9.02 2.14 8.70
CA VAL A 72 -9.05 1.35 7.46
C VAL A 72 -8.37 0.00 7.66
N LEU A 73 -7.20 -0.04 8.31
CA LEU A 73 -6.48 -1.30 8.58
C LEU A 73 -7.25 -2.22 9.52
N GLU A 74 -7.81 -1.68 10.61
CA GLU A 74 -8.65 -2.43 11.57
C GLU A 74 -9.82 -3.10 10.87
N ILE A 75 -10.65 -2.33 10.16
CA ILE A 75 -11.82 -2.85 9.43
C ILE A 75 -11.38 -3.92 8.43
N THR A 76 -10.26 -3.70 7.74
CA THR A 76 -9.78 -4.66 6.74
C THR A 76 -9.31 -5.96 7.39
N SER A 77 -8.56 -5.89 8.48
CA SER A 77 -8.07 -7.06 9.20
C SER A 77 -9.17 -7.87 9.91
N ASP A 78 -10.31 -7.21 10.23
CA ASP A 78 -11.49 -7.89 10.77
C ASP A 78 -12.27 -8.68 9.70
N ILE A 79 -12.16 -8.27 8.43
CA ILE A 79 -12.93 -8.86 7.32
C ILE A 79 -12.10 -9.90 6.54
N CYS A 80 -10.78 -9.72 6.43
CA CYS A 80 -9.93 -10.62 5.67
C CYS A 80 -8.54 -10.83 6.27
N ASP A 81 -8.00 -12.04 6.05
CA ASP A 81 -6.67 -12.43 6.55
C ASP A 81 -5.52 -12.04 5.60
N ARG A 82 -5.83 -11.61 4.39
CA ARG A 82 -4.83 -11.28 3.38
C ARG A 82 -5.18 -10.01 2.63
N PHE A 83 -4.40 -8.97 2.86
CA PHE A 83 -4.50 -7.70 2.14
C PHE A 83 -3.13 -7.04 2.01
N VAL A 84 -3.05 -6.05 1.14
CA VAL A 84 -1.90 -5.14 1.05
C VAL A 84 -2.34 -3.74 1.43
N ALA A 85 -1.43 -2.92 1.95
CA ALA A 85 -1.73 -1.54 2.29
C ALA A 85 -0.58 -0.59 1.95
N GLY A 86 -0.92 0.62 1.55
CA GLY A 86 0.05 1.65 1.19
C GLY A 86 0.76 2.22 2.42
N ALA A 87 2.09 2.06 2.46
CA ALA A 87 2.96 2.77 3.40
C ALA A 87 3.31 4.14 2.78
N CYS A 88 2.41 5.10 2.97
CA CYS A 88 2.52 6.45 2.41
C CYS A 88 3.12 7.40 3.42
N VAL A 89 4.24 8.03 3.04
CA VAL A 89 4.84 9.16 3.75
C VAL A 89 4.60 10.41 2.94
N VAL A 90 3.89 11.38 3.53
CA VAL A 90 3.59 12.65 2.88
C VAL A 90 4.75 13.61 3.16
N ASP A 91 5.42 14.03 2.12
CA ASP A 91 6.47 15.03 2.12
C ASP A 91 6.30 16.00 0.93
N VAL A 92 7.12 17.02 0.84
CA VAL A 92 7.08 18.00 -0.24
C VAL A 92 8.39 18.03 -1.02
N GLN A 93 8.38 18.66 -2.18
CA GLN A 93 9.58 18.81 -3.00
C GLN A 93 10.73 19.44 -2.18
N ASN A 94 11.92 18.86 -2.29
CA ASN A 94 13.15 19.19 -1.57
C ASN A 94 13.20 18.68 -0.11
N ASP A 95 12.21 17.94 0.38
CA ASP A 95 12.35 17.22 1.64
C ASP A 95 13.37 16.08 1.50
N SER A 96 14.11 15.83 2.56
CA SER A 96 14.98 14.65 2.66
C SER A 96 14.18 13.42 3.03
N LEU A 97 14.67 12.24 2.61
CA LEU A 97 14.07 10.96 2.97
C LEU A 97 13.90 10.80 4.49
N ASN A 98 12.68 10.50 4.91
CA ASN A 98 12.34 10.19 6.30
C ASN A 98 12.12 8.67 6.48
N VAL A 99 13.21 7.95 6.77
CA VAL A 99 13.19 6.48 6.96
C VAL A 99 12.30 6.10 8.16
N SER A 100 12.37 6.83 9.27
CA SER A 100 11.57 6.50 10.47
C SER A 100 10.07 6.62 10.21
N ALA A 101 9.63 7.61 9.43
CA ALA A 101 8.22 7.71 9.05
C ALA A 101 7.76 6.51 8.22
N TYR A 102 8.60 5.99 7.32
CA TYR A 102 8.29 4.76 6.58
C TYR A 102 8.21 3.55 7.52
N GLN A 103 9.17 3.41 8.42
CA GLN A 103 9.17 2.31 9.40
C GLN A 103 7.93 2.32 10.28
N GLU A 104 7.46 3.50 10.69
CA GLU A 104 6.19 3.65 11.42
C GLU A 104 4.99 3.18 10.58
N ARG A 105 4.90 3.62 9.32
CA ARG A 105 3.79 3.19 8.42
C ARG A 105 3.81 1.69 8.17
N ILE A 106 5.00 1.11 7.99
CA ILE A 106 5.18 -0.33 7.78
C ILE A 106 4.77 -1.11 9.04
N SER A 107 5.18 -0.64 10.23
CA SER A 107 4.79 -1.26 11.49
C SER A 107 3.27 -1.23 11.70
N GLU A 108 2.60 -0.09 11.46
CA GLU A 108 1.13 0.01 11.52
C GLU A 108 0.44 -1.05 10.65
N ILE A 109 0.94 -1.24 9.42
CA ILE A 109 0.39 -2.22 8.48
C ILE A 109 0.67 -3.65 8.93
N ALA A 110 1.88 -3.92 9.38
CA ALA A 110 2.29 -5.24 9.85
C ALA A 110 1.53 -5.66 11.13
N ASP A 111 1.32 -4.75 12.07
CA ASP A 111 0.53 -4.96 13.29
C ASP A 111 -0.93 -5.32 12.96
N ALA A 112 -1.47 -4.75 11.88
CA ALA A 112 -2.76 -5.14 11.33
C ALA A 112 -2.71 -6.42 10.45
N ARG A 113 -1.57 -7.10 10.35
CA ARG A 113 -1.35 -8.30 9.54
C ARG A 113 -1.42 -8.08 8.02
N GLY A 114 -1.33 -6.83 7.57
CA GLY A 114 -1.25 -6.46 6.15
C GLY A 114 0.16 -6.60 5.58
N THR A 115 0.27 -6.66 4.27
CA THR A 115 1.56 -6.56 3.57
C THR A 115 1.77 -5.12 3.11
N PRO A 116 2.84 -4.43 3.55
CA PRO A 116 3.08 -3.05 3.17
C PRO A 116 3.52 -2.92 1.70
N VAL A 117 3.05 -1.85 1.07
CA VAL A 117 3.50 -1.39 -0.25
C VAL A 117 4.09 0.01 -0.08
N VAL A 118 5.38 0.16 -0.27
CA VAL A 118 6.08 1.43 -0.10
C VAL A 118 5.70 2.38 -1.25
N PHE A 119 5.14 3.54 -0.90
CA PHE A 119 4.87 4.61 -1.85
C PHE A 119 6.07 5.55 -1.89
N PRO A 120 6.66 5.80 -3.07
CA PRO A 120 7.78 6.71 -3.18
C PRO A 120 7.38 8.14 -2.82
N SER A 121 8.01 8.71 -1.79
CA SER A 121 7.90 10.12 -1.42
C SER A 121 8.85 10.99 -2.26
N TRP A 122 8.74 12.31 -2.15
CA TRP A 122 9.69 13.24 -2.78
C TRP A 122 11.12 12.97 -2.30
N GLY A 123 11.30 12.79 -0.99
CA GLY A 123 12.60 12.50 -0.41
C GLY A 123 13.21 11.18 -0.90
N LEU A 124 12.38 10.13 -1.10
CA LEU A 124 12.85 8.88 -1.67
C LEU A 124 13.19 9.02 -3.15
N ASN A 125 12.35 9.70 -3.93
CA ASN A 125 12.55 9.90 -5.37
C ASN A 125 13.69 10.87 -5.72
N SER A 126 14.17 11.67 -4.75
CA SER A 126 15.31 12.58 -4.96
C SER A 126 16.65 11.87 -4.92
N LEU A 127 16.69 10.61 -4.49
CA LEU A 127 17.92 9.82 -4.40
C LEU A 127 18.35 9.30 -5.78
N ASP A 128 19.66 9.16 -5.97
CA ASP A 128 20.19 8.41 -7.12
C ASP A 128 19.94 6.89 -6.97
N GLY A 129 20.25 6.13 -8.02
CA GLY A 129 19.88 4.70 -8.06
C GLY A 129 20.48 3.85 -6.94
N GLU A 130 21.75 4.08 -6.57
CA GLU A 130 22.42 3.32 -5.49
C GLU A 130 21.88 3.72 -4.12
N ALA A 131 21.73 5.02 -3.87
CA ALA A 131 21.18 5.55 -2.63
C ALA A 131 19.71 5.12 -2.46
N TRP A 132 18.93 5.08 -3.56
CA TRP A 132 17.55 4.63 -3.57
C TRP A 132 17.41 3.16 -3.14
N VAL A 133 18.22 2.26 -3.73
CA VAL A 133 18.26 0.85 -3.34
C VAL A 133 18.72 0.69 -1.89
N GLY A 134 19.76 1.43 -1.47
CA GLY A 134 20.24 1.43 -0.09
C GLY A 134 19.19 1.96 0.90
N ALA A 135 18.36 2.91 0.50
CA ALA A 135 17.26 3.43 1.31
C ALA A 135 16.16 2.38 1.52
N LEU A 136 15.77 1.66 0.47
CA LEU A 136 14.78 0.57 0.59
C LEU A 136 15.24 -0.54 1.55
N GLY A 137 16.55 -0.80 1.63
CA GLY A 137 17.09 -1.76 2.59
C GLY A 137 17.03 -1.30 4.06
N LYS A 138 16.71 -0.01 4.31
CA LYS A 138 16.57 0.58 5.67
C LYS A 138 15.10 0.81 6.05
N ILE A 139 14.24 0.89 5.08
CA ILE A 139 12.79 1.01 5.23
C ILE A 139 12.18 -0.35 5.59
#